data_694c69d33ee565584319156204a65d30
#
_entry.id   694c69d33ee565584319156204a65d30
#
_cell.length_a   1.000
_cell.length_b   1.000
_cell.length_c   1.000
_cell.angle_alpha   90.00
_cell.angle_beta   90.00
_cell.angle_gamma   90.00
#
_symmetry.space_group_name_H-M   'P 1'
#
loop_
_entity.id
_entity.type
_entity.pdbx_description
1 polymer ?
#
loop_
_entity_poly.entity_id
_entity_poly.type
_entity_poly.pdbx_seq_one_letter_code
_entity_poly.pdbx_strand_id
1 'polypeptide(L)'
;MERIIDDSFLKSDVTEFALGYDKVKNHTWYDNLNYMVDLSKKYFNEDNFIMDYSCGTGIFCERLLKSTIDCPRILMMDSSPKYLKLSHDKFGRNYKFHFRVINYLKNEGRLQTISETLGEDYKELLDGIVCTNAIHLYPTIDDTIKSWNDILVKGGKLLINSGNIYNPLMGEETKLIDQTVEEISKMSYDIVKGDSKYSKYVDLIDNFDYIEKHNVLRDKYFLPIRPINFYTDELIKNGFKIVEVKTIDVDAKVDEWFDFLKVYHEGIIGWIGGSKKITGVEPSEDEVNDRVEIIKLALTKMFNNQNDFKACWNYIICEKI
;
A
#
# COMPACT_ATOMS: atom_id res chain seq x y z
N MET A 1 25.55 13.25 -11.56
CA MET A 1 25.17 11.82 -11.57
C MET A 1 24.29 11.60 -12.80
N GLU A 2 24.60 10.59 -13.61
CA GLU A 2 23.72 10.20 -14.72
C GLU A 2 22.34 9.81 -14.21
N ARG A 3 21.34 10.02 -15.03
CA ARG A 3 19.95 9.72 -14.67
C ARG A 3 19.74 8.19 -14.58
N ILE A 4 19.30 7.70 -13.45
CA ILE A 4 19.02 6.29 -13.23
C ILE A 4 17.64 5.99 -13.84
N ILE A 5 17.60 5.39 -15.03
CA ILE A 5 16.37 4.92 -15.69
C ILE A 5 16.56 3.48 -16.11
N ASP A 6 15.60 2.65 -15.76
CA ASP A 6 15.44 1.32 -16.33
C ASP A 6 14.30 1.39 -17.38
N ASP A 7 14.63 1.17 -18.64
CA ASP A 7 13.67 1.28 -19.74
C ASP A 7 12.70 0.07 -19.82
N SER A 8 12.93 -0.96 -19.04
CA SER A 8 12.15 -2.21 -19.10
C SER A 8 10.65 -1.98 -18.83
N PHE A 9 10.31 -1.05 -17.94
CA PHE A 9 8.91 -0.74 -17.60
C PHE A 9 8.21 0.16 -18.64
N LEU A 10 8.94 0.86 -19.50
CA LEU A 10 8.35 1.78 -20.50
C LEU A 10 7.47 1.06 -21.52
N LYS A 11 7.72 -0.23 -21.74
CA LYS A 11 6.95 -1.09 -22.65
C LYS A 11 5.73 -1.74 -21.97
N SER A 12 5.52 -1.49 -20.68
CA SER A 12 4.39 -2.07 -19.95
C SER A 12 3.08 -1.41 -20.36
N ASP A 13 2.06 -2.21 -20.61
CA ASP A 13 0.71 -1.71 -20.83
C ASP A 13 0.12 -1.20 -19.52
N VAL A 14 -0.37 0.03 -19.53
CA VAL A 14 -1.11 0.59 -18.42
C VAL A 14 -2.51 -0.03 -18.40
N THR A 15 -2.83 -0.75 -17.36
CA THR A 15 -4.14 -1.41 -17.19
C THR A 15 -5.17 -0.49 -16.57
N GLU A 16 -6.46 -0.80 -16.76
CA GLU A 16 -7.57 -0.12 -16.08
C GLU A 16 -7.43 -0.17 -14.55
N PHE A 17 -6.88 -1.26 -14.02
CA PHE A 17 -6.55 -1.39 -12.61
C PHE A 17 -5.56 -0.32 -12.13
N ALA A 18 -4.47 -0.09 -12.86
CA ALA A 18 -3.48 0.93 -12.52
C ALA A 18 -4.06 2.35 -12.62
N LEU A 19 -4.91 2.60 -13.62
CA LEU A 19 -5.63 3.86 -13.77
C LEU A 19 -6.67 4.05 -12.65
N GLY A 20 -7.36 2.97 -12.26
CA GLY A 20 -8.30 2.97 -11.13
C GLY A 20 -7.60 3.34 -9.82
N TYR A 21 -6.44 2.76 -9.55
CA TYR A 21 -5.62 3.10 -8.39
C TYR A 21 -5.19 4.58 -8.40
N ASP A 22 -4.79 5.14 -9.55
CA ASP A 22 -4.40 6.56 -9.61
C ASP A 22 -5.54 7.53 -9.32
N LYS A 23 -6.79 7.14 -9.61
CA LYS A 23 -7.98 7.97 -9.34
C LYS A 23 -8.24 8.20 -7.84
N VAL A 24 -7.85 7.25 -6.98
CA VAL A 24 -8.07 7.35 -5.54
C VAL A 24 -7.31 8.50 -4.86
N LYS A 25 -6.34 9.11 -5.55
CA LYS A 25 -5.61 10.30 -5.07
C LYS A 25 -6.51 11.49 -4.69
N ASN A 26 -7.74 11.49 -5.16
CA ASN A 26 -8.73 12.54 -4.88
C ASN A 26 -9.64 12.20 -3.69
N HIS A 27 -9.52 11.00 -3.12
CA HIS A 27 -10.29 10.60 -1.94
C HIS A 27 -9.83 11.36 -0.70
N THR A 28 -10.75 11.66 0.20
CA THR A 28 -10.48 12.43 1.44
C THR A 28 -9.42 11.75 2.31
N TRP A 29 -9.43 10.43 2.42
CA TRP A 29 -8.45 9.69 3.22
C TRP A 29 -7.00 9.78 2.72
N TYR A 30 -6.78 10.20 1.45
CA TYR A 30 -5.43 10.50 0.95
C TYR A 30 -4.79 11.73 1.59
N ASP A 31 -5.53 12.49 2.41
CA ASP A 31 -4.98 13.54 3.24
C ASP A 31 -3.99 13.03 4.29
N ASN A 32 -3.93 11.70 4.49
CA ASN A 32 -2.82 11.05 5.20
C ASN A 32 -1.44 11.42 4.67
N LEU A 33 -1.31 11.80 3.39
CA LEU A 33 -0.04 12.22 2.81
C LEU A 33 0.38 13.65 3.16
N ASN A 34 -0.52 14.50 3.66
CA ASN A 34 -0.21 15.90 3.95
C ASN A 34 0.92 16.01 4.99
N TYR A 35 0.86 15.21 6.06
CA TYR A 35 1.91 15.20 7.07
C TYR A 35 3.24 14.65 6.51
N MET A 36 3.22 13.66 5.62
CA MET A 36 4.42 13.15 4.95
C MET A 36 5.07 14.21 4.05
N VAL A 37 4.27 15.00 3.36
CA VAL A 37 4.73 16.15 2.57
C VAL A 37 5.39 17.20 3.47
N ASP A 38 4.79 17.55 4.60
CA ASP A 38 5.36 18.49 5.56
C ASP A 38 6.66 18.00 6.17
N LEU A 39 6.74 16.71 6.53
CA LEU A 39 7.98 16.07 6.98
C LEU A 39 9.07 16.11 5.89
N SER A 40 8.69 15.84 4.65
CA SER A 40 9.65 15.88 3.53
C SER A 40 10.20 17.27 3.31
N LYS A 41 9.38 18.32 3.38
CA LYS A 41 9.82 19.72 3.32
C LYS A 41 10.68 20.14 4.52
N LYS A 42 10.44 19.53 5.69
CA LYS A 42 11.24 19.79 6.91
C LYS A 42 12.65 19.22 6.81
N TYR A 43 12.79 18.03 6.22
CA TYR A 43 14.05 17.29 6.24
C TYR A 43 14.83 17.35 4.94
N PHE A 44 14.19 17.66 3.79
CA PHE A 44 14.80 17.62 2.48
C PHE A 44 14.58 18.89 1.68
N ASN A 45 15.60 19.28 0.94
CA ASN A 45 15.60 20.43 0.01
C ASN A 45 16.13 19.98 -1.38
N GLU A 46 16.36 20.92 -2.29
CA GLU A 46 16.80 20.65 -3.65
C GLU A 46 18.17 20.00 -3.80
N ASP A 47 19.04 20.12 -2.78
CA ASP A 47 20.39 19.52 -2.78
C ASP A 47 20.35 18.03 -2.40
N ASN A 48 19.27 17.57 -1.77
CA ASN A 48 19.14 16.20 -1.32
C ASN A 48 18.76 15.23 -2.46
N PHE A 49 19.16 13.98 -2.30
CA PHE A 49 18.72 12.87 -3.13
C PHE A 49 17.98 11.84 -2.26
N ILE A 50 16.69 11.68 -2.51
CA ILE A 50 15.84 10.79 -1.73
C ILE A 50 15.24 9.69 -2.61
N MET A 51 14.68 8.65 -1.98
CA MET A 51 13.92 7.61 -2.65
C MET A 51 12.45 7.67 -2.20
N ASP A 52 11.53 7.56 -3.16
CA ASP A 52 10.13 7.18 -2.92
C ASP A 52 10.02 5.67 -3.15
N TYR A 53 10.05 4.90 -2.06
CA TYR A 53 10.07 3.43 -2.09
C TYR A 53 8.66 2.87 -2.07
N SER A 54 8.32 2.03 -3.05
CA SER A 54 6.95 1.63 -3.39
C SER A 54 6.10 2.84 -3.79
N CYS A 55 6.65 3.62 -4.71
CA CYS A 55 6.09 4.91 -5.12
C CYS A 55 4.71 4.81 -5.81
N GLY A 56 4.30 3.61 -6.22
CA GLY A 56 3.06 3.39 -6.95
C GLY A 56 2.97 4.26 -8.20
N THR A 57 1.86 4.94 -8.36
CA THR A 57 1.63 5.88 -9.47
C THR A 57 2.19 7.30 -9.21
N GLY A 58 2.97 7.47 -8.12
CA GLY A 58 3.64 8.73 -7.77
C GLY A 58 2.75 9.77 -7.10
N ILE A 59 1.71 9.37 -6.39
CA ILE A 59 0.75 10.29 -5.74
C ILE A 59 1.46 11.17 -4.69
N PHE A 60 2.36 10.59 -3.89
CA PHE A 60 3.15 11.36 -2.91
C PHE A 60 3.98 12.44 -3.62
N CYS A 61 4.74 12.07 -4.66
CA CYS A 61 5.56 13.01 -5.42
C CYS A 61 4.71 14.11 -6.08
N GLU A 62 3.52 13.78 -6.58
CA GLU A 62 2.60 14.76 -7.15
C GLU A 62 2.17 15.82 -6.11
N ARG A 63 1.88 15.39 -4.86
CA ARG A 63 1.54 16.31 -3.76
C ARG A 63 2.76 17.13 -3.32
N LEU A 64 3.93 16.51 -3.23
CA LEU A 64 5.16 17.22 -2.85
C LEU A 64 5.48 18.33 -3.85
N LEU A 65 5.46 18.06 -5.14
CA LEU A 65 5.70 19.07 -6.20
C LEU A 65 4.71 20.21 -6.18
N LYS A 66 3.45 19.97 -5.79
CA LYS A 66 2.44 21.03 -5.65
C LYS A 66 2.67 21.92 -4.43
N SER A 67 3.42 21.44 -3.45
CA SER A 67 3.60 22.09 -2.15
C SER A 67 4.92 22.84 -1.99
N THR A 68 5.92 22.57 -2.82
CA THR A 68 7.24 23.22 -2.77
C THR A 68 7.90 23.36 -4.14
N ILE A 69 8.69 24.42 -4.29
CA ILE A 69 9.57 24.65 -5.45
C ILE A 69 10.92 23.92 -5.22
N ASP A 70 11.35 23.83 -3.97
CA ASP A 70 12.64 23.25 -3.56
C ASP A 70 12.54 21.72 -3.41
N CYS A 71 12.09 21.05 -4.50
CA CYS A 71 11.93 19.62 -4.51
C CYS A 71 13.29 18.93 -4.61
N PRO A 72 13.59 17.90 -3.78
CA PRO A 72 14.80 17.11 -3.89
C PRO A 72 14.85 16.32 -5.22
N ARG A 73 16.01 15.74 -5.53
CA ARG A 73 16.07 14.68 -6.53
C ARG A 73 15.41 13.42 -5.95
N ILE A 74 14.63 12.72 -6.75
CA ILE A 74 13.84 11.58 -6.27
C ILE A 74 14.08 10.35 -7.14
N LEU A 75 14.51 9.25 -6.52
CA LEU A 75 14.49 7.93 -7.11
C LEU A 75 13.15 7.27 -6.81
N MET A 76 12.31 7.15 -7.82
CA MET A 76 11.03 6.46 -7.76
C MET A 76 11.26 4.97 -7.99
N MET A 77 10.93 4.16 -6.99
CA MET A 77 11.12 2.70 -7.02
C MET A 77 9.82 1.99 -6.71
N ASP A 78 9.43 1.05 -7.56
CA ASP A 78 8.23 0.22 -7.37
C ASP A 78 8.42 -1.17 -7.98
N SER A 79 7.73 -2.16 -7.45
CA SER A 79 7.72 -3.52 -7.98
C SER A 79 6.75 -3.72 -9.15
N SER A 80 5.84 -2.77 -9.37
CA SER A 80 4.88 -2.79 -10.47
C SER A 80 5.39 -1.94 -11.65
N PRO A 81 5.82 -2.58 -12.75
CA PRO A 81 6.22 -1.83 -13.95
C PRO A 81 5.10 -0.94 -14.50
N LYS A 82 3.84 -1.33 -14.31
CA LYS A 82 2.66 -0.58 -14.76
C LYS A 82 2.45 0.70 -13.96
N TYR A 83 2.63 0.65 -12.64
CA TYR A 83 2.56 1.84 -11.79
C TYR A 83 3.72 2.78 -12.09
N LEU A 84 4.92 2.24 -12.22
CA LEU A 84 6.11 3.02 -12.52
C LEU A 84 6.01 3.70 -13.90
N LYS A 85 5.38 3.04 -14.89
CA LYS A 85 5.07 3.64 -16.19
C LYS A 85 4.18 4.88 -16.04
N LEU A 86 3.11 4.81 -15.24
CA LEU A 86 2.25 5.96 -14.95
C LEU A 86 3.01 7.09 -14.24
N SER A 87 3.88 6.75 -13.28
CA SER A 87 4.75 7.72 -12.62
C SER A 87 5.70 8.38 -13.62
N HIS A 88 6.30 7.61 -14.49
CA HIS A 88 7.18 8.14 -15.54
C HIS A 88 6.42 9.06 -16.52
N ASP A 89 5.19 8.72 -16.90
CA ASP A 89 4.38 9.57 -17.79
C ASP A 89 4.09 10.94 -17.14
N LYS A 90 3.99 11.01 -15.81
CA LYS A 90 3.83 12.27 -15.06
C LYS A 90 5.14 13.05 -14.93
N PHE A 91 6.23 12.39 -14.56
CA PHE A 91 7.46 13.05 -14.10
C PHE A 91 8.67 12.82 -15.00
N GLY A 92 8.59 11.95 -15.99
CA GLY A 92 9.73 11.53 -16.81
C GLY A 92 10.42 12.65 -17.59
N ARG A 93 9.79 13.80 -17.77
CA ARG A 93 10.41 14.99 -18.40
C ARG A 93 11.21 15.83 -17.41
N ASN A 94 11.03 15.64 -16.10
CA ASN A 94 11.75 16.39 -15.09
C ASN A 94 13.04 15.62 -14.72
N TYR A 95 14.19 16.24 -14.92
CA TYR A 95 15.51 15.64 -14.71
C TYR A 95 15.82 15.27 -13.26
N LYS A 96 15.06 15.80 -12.29
CA LYS A 96 15.17 15.48 -10.86
C LYS A 96 14.63 14.07 -10.55
N PHE A 97 13.86 13.44 -11.44
CA PHE A 97 13.26 12.13 -11.22
C PHE A 97 14.03 11.02 -11.90
N HIS A 98 14.32 9.98 -11.13
CA HIS A 98 14.94 8.74 -11.54
C HIS A 98 13.93 7.60 -11.34
N PHE A 99 14.05 6.49 -12.08
CA PHE A 99 13.05 5.42 -12.05
C PHE A 99 13.73 4.06 -12.05
N ARG A 100 13.31 3.15 -11.17
CA ARG A 100 13.79 1.77 -11.10
C ARG A 100 12.68 0.80 -10.72
N VAL A 101 12.60 -0.31 -11.45
CA VAL A 101 11.79 -1.46 -11.04
C VAL A 101 12.59 -2.27 -10.02
N ILE A 102 11.98 -2.58 -8.87
CA ILE A 102 12.48 -3.56 -7.92
C ILE A 102 11.67 -4.85 -8.09
N ASN A 103 12.34 -5.96 -8.44
CA ASN A 103 11.62 -7.18 -8.79
C ASN A 103 11.28 -8.00 -7.54
N TYR A 104 10.10 -8.66 -7.58
CA TYR A 104 9.77 -9.70 -6.61
C TYR A 104 10.36 -11.03 -7.04
N LEU A 105 11.24 -11.58 -6.21
CA LEU A 105 11.91 -12.86 -6.43
C LEU A 105 11.01 -14.00 -5.95
N LYS A 106 10.19 -14.53 -6.85
CA LYS A 106 9.15 -15.54 -6.54
C LYS A 106 9.70 -16.77 -5.82
N ASN A 107 10.89 -17.22 -6.22
CA ASN A 107 11.52 -18.42 -5.64
C ASN A 107 12.04 -18.20 -4.21
N GLU A 108 12.30 -16.94 -3.85
CA GLU A 108 12.82 -16.54 -2.54
C GLU A 108 11.73 -15.93 -1.65
N GLY A 109 10.57 -15.60 -2.22
CA GLY A 109 9.44 -15.01 -1.49
C GLY A 109 9.68 -13.58 -0.99
N ARG A 110 10.62 -12.83 -1.60
CA ARG A 110 11.01 -11.46 -1.21
C ARG A 110 11.16 -10.51 -2.40
N LEU A 111 11.22 -9.23 -2.14
CA LEU A 111 11.72 -8.25 -3.10
C LEU A 111 13.25 -8.35 -3.23
N GLN A 112 13.77 -7.94 -4.38
CA GLN A 112 15.21 -7.63 -4.49
C GLN A 112 15.60 -6.61 -3.41
N THR A 113 16.85 -6.67 -2.96
CA THR A 113 17.44 -5.56 -2.21
C THR A 113 17.70 -4.37 -3.14
N ILE A 114 17.92 -3.20 -2.58
CA ILE A 114 18.25 -2.02 -3.38
C ILE A 114 19.61 -2.22 -4.06
N SER A 115 20.57 -2.84 -3.39
CA SER A 115 21.89 -3.18 -3.97
C SER A 115 21.78 -4.18 -5.14
N GLU A 116 20.89 -5.19 -5.04
CA GLU A 116 20.62 -6.11 -6.16
C GLU A 116 19.97 -5.39 -7.35
N THR A 117 19.26 -4.30 -7.10
CA THR A 117 18.58 -3.51 -8.15
C THR A 117 19.49 -2.46 -8.78
N LEU A 118 20.30 -1.76 -7.98
CA LEU A 118 21.12 -0.63 -8.41
C LEU A 118 22.59 -0.98 -8.62
N GLY A 119 23.11 -2.03 -7.95
CA GLY A 119 24.51 -2.38 -7.86
C GLY A 119 25.17 -1.90 -6.56
N GLU A 120 26.30 -2.49 -6.22
CA GLU A 120 27.02 -2.24 -4.96
C GLU A 120 27.61 -0.81 -4.85
N ASP A 121 27.80 -0.12 -5.98
CA ASP A 121 28.38 1.24 -6.03
C ASP A 121 27.41 2.31 -5.48
N TYR A 122 26.18 1.95 -5.13
CA TYR A 122 25.15 2.86 -4.66
C TYR A 122 24.94 2.84 -3.14
N LYS A 123 25.91 2.31 -2.38
CA LYS A 123 25.88 2.38 -0.91
C LYS A 123 26.03 3.81 -0.43
N GLU A 124 25.34 4.14 0.67
CA GLU A 124 25.39 5.46 1.31
C GLU A 124 25.17 6.61 0.31
N LEU A 125 24.20 6.46 -0.56
CA LEU A 125 23.90 7.42 -1.64
C LEU A 125 22.80 8.40 -1.27
N LEU A 126 21.81 7.96 -0.49
CA LEU A 126 20.57 8.71 -0.30
C LEU A 126 20.55 9.45 1.04
N ASP A 127 20.08 10.70 0.99
CA ASP A 127 19.81 11.51 2.19
C ASP A 127 18.52 11.07 2.89
N GLY A 128 17.60 10.43 2.16
CA GLY A 128 16.34 9.99 2.72
C GLY A 128 15.61 8.94 1.92
N ILE A 129 14.71 8.24 2.61
CA ILE A 129 13.72 7.34 2.03
C ILE A 129 12.35 7.72 2.55
N VAL A 130 11.38 7.77 1.65
CA VAL A 130 9.96 7.93 1.97
C VAL A 130 9.25 6.66 1.53
N CYS A 131 8.46 6.06 2.44
CA CYS A 131 7.66 4.87 2.17
C CYS A 131 6.23 5.13 2.63
N THR A 132 5.34 5.42 1.67
CA THR A 132 3.95 5.78 1.96
C THR A 132 2.99 4.63 1.67
N ASN A 133 2.16 4.30 2.67
CA ASN A 133 1.08 3.30 2.57
C ASN A 133 1.54 1.92 2.06
N ALA A 134 2.79 1.52 2.28
CA ALA A 134 3.35 0.29 1.70
C ALA A 134 4.06 -0.65 2.67
N ILE A 135 4.63 -0.16 3.78
CA ILE A 135 5.46 -0.99 4.68
C ILE A 135 4.73 -2.25 5.19
N HIS A 136 3.41 -2.17 5.37
CA HIS A 136 2.58 -3.29 5.81
C HIS A 136 2.47 -4.41 4.76
N LEU A 137 2.82 -4.14 3.50
CA LEU A 137 2.76 -5.10 2.40
C LEU A 137 4.02 -5.97 2.28
N TYR A 138 5.05 -5.74 3.10
CA TYR A 138 6.30 -6.49 3.00
C TYR A 138 6.29 -7.74 3.89
N PRO A 139 6.31 -8.95 3.32
CA PRO A 139 6.35 -10.18 4.10
C PRO A 139 7.69 -10.36 4.83
N THR A 140 8.81 -9.96 4.19
CA THR A 140 10.18 -10.02 4.72
C THR A 140 10.69 -8.63 5.05
N ILE A 141 10.19 -8.05 6.14
CA ILE A 141 10.46 -6.66 6.47
C ILE A 141 11.92 -6.42 6.89
N ASP A 142 12.57 -7.40 7.51
CA ASP A 142 13.97 -7.32 7.97
C ASP A 142 14.91 -7.06 6.78
N ASP A 143 14.80 -7.83 5.70
CA ASP A 143 15.60 -7.64 4.49
C ASP A 143 15.38 -6.27 3.85
N THR A 144 14.14 -5.80 3.84
CA THR A 144 13.79 -4.50 3.28
C THR A 144 14.40 -3.37 4.11
N ILE A 145 14.28 -3.41 5.44
CA ILE A 145 14.83 -2.37 6.34
C ILE A 145 16.35 -2.36 6.29
N LYS A 146 16.98 -3.53 6.26
CA LYS A 146 18.43 -3.65 6.09
C LYS A 146 18.89 -3.02 4.77
N SER A 147 18.17 -3.30 3.67
CA SER A 147 18.45 -2.70 2.37
C SER A 147 18.29 -1.17 2.37
N TRP A 148 17.33 -0.63 3.14
CA TRP A 148 17.18 0.82 3.35
C TRP A 148 18.35 1.41 4.12
N ASN A 149 18.84 0.70 5.17
CA ASN A 149 20.00 1.14 5.93
C ASN A 149 21.24 1.20 5.04
N ASP A 150 21.49 0.19 4.22
CA ASP A 150 22.68 0.10 3.38
C ASP A 150 22.79 1.27 2.40
N ILE A 151 21.68 1.79 1.87
CA ILE A 151 21.71 2.87 0.87
C ILE A 151 21.66 4.27 1.46
N LEU A 152 21.18 4.44 2.68
CA LEU A 152 21.13 5.74 3.33
C LEU A 152 22.54 6.18 3.80
N VAL A 153 22.83 7.47 3.67
CA VAL A 153 23.98 8.07 4.35
C VAL A 153 23.77 8.03 5.87
N LYS A 154 24.86 8.11 6.63
CA LYS A 154 24.78 8.27 8.09
C LYS A 154 24.01 9.56 8.42
N GLY A 155 23.04 9.47 9.34
CA GLY A 155 22.12 10.58 9.68
C GLY A 155 20.97 10.77 8.68
N GLY A 156 20.95 9.97 7.58
CA GLY A 156 19.87 9.97 6.60
C GLY A 156 18.52 9.62 7.23
N LYS A 157 17.43 10.20 6.69
CA LYS A 157 16.09 10.08 7.26
C LYS A 157 15.26 9.02 6.55
N LEU A 158 14.50 8.28 7.34
CA LEU A 158 13.49 7.34 6.85
C LEU A 158 12.13 7.81 7.35
N LEU A 159 11.23 8.11 6.41
CA LEU A 159 9.87 8.58 6.68
C LEU A 159 8.89 7.50 6.23
N ILE A 160 8.08 6.99 7.14
CA ILE A 160 7.14 5.91 6.88
C ILE A 160 5.75 6.33 7.33
N ASN A 161 4.72 6.01 6.53
CA ASN A 161 3.34 6.01 7.04
C ASN A 161 2.55 4.79 6.55
N SER A 162 1.52 4.43 7.32
CA SER A 162 0.58 3.38 6.93
C SER A 162 -0.73 3.48 7.73
N GLY A 163 -1.84 3.21 7.04
CA GLY A 163 -3.17 3.01 7.64
C GLY A 163 -3.44 1.56 8.07
N ASN A 164 -2.43 0.66 8.00
CA ASN A 164 -2.55 -0.77 8.34
C ASN A 164 -1.55 -1.21 9.42
N ILE A 165 -1.20 -0.29 10.29
CA ILE A 165 -0.38 -0.56 11.48
C ILE A 165 -1.25 -0.35 12.70
N TYR A 166 -1.39 -1.38 13.54
CA TYR A 166 -2.10 -1.24 14.80
C TYR A 166 -1.25 -0.46 15.81
N ASN A 167 -1.85 0.57 16.40
CA ASN A 167 -1.25 1.32 17.50
C ASN A 167 -2.25 1.39 18.65
N PRO A 168 -1.88 0.96 19.89
CA PRO A 168 -2.76 1.06 21.05
C PRO A 168 -3.25 2.48 21.38
N LEU A 169 -2.59 3.51 20.83
CA LEU A 169 -2.96 4.92 21.01
C LEU A 169 -4.03 5.40 20.02
N MET A 170 -4.45 4.55 19.08
CA MET A 170 -5.54 4.90 18.13
C MET A 170 -6.87 5.02 18.89
N GLY A 171 -7.74 5.90 18.40
CA GLY A 171 -9.09 6.07 18.96
C GLY A 171 -9.93 4.79 18.79
N GLU A 172 -10.81 4.51 19.77
CA GLU A 172 -11.66 3.31 19.74
C GLU A 172 -12.59 3.27 18.52
N GLU A 173 -13.00 4.44 18.02
CA GLU A 173 -13.92 4.57 16.87
C GLU A 173 -13.19 4.66 15.53
N THR A 174 -11.84 4.68 15.53
CA THR A 174 -11.07 4.74 14.29
C THR A 174 -10.89 3.35 13.69
N LYS A 175 -10.80 3.28 12.36
CA LYS A 175 -10.62 2.02 11.63
C LYS A 175 -9.26 1.97 10.94
N LEU A 176 -8.69 0.77 10.90
CA LEU A 176 -7.59 0.44 9.99
C LEU A 176 -8.17 -0.13 8.69
N ILE A 177 -7.48 0.08 7.58
CA ILE A 177 -7.90 -0.38 6.25
C ILE A 177 -8.18 -1.89 6.25
N ASP A 178 -7.20 -2.70 6.62
CA ASP A 178 -7.31 -4.15 6.53
C ASP A 178 -8.27 -4.73 7.59
N GLN A 179 -8.52 -4.00 8.67
CA GLN A 179 -9.55 -4.37 9.64
C GLN A 179 -10.93 -4.35 8.99
N THR A 180 -11.24 -3.34 8.17
CA THR A 180 -12.52 -3.29 7.44
C THR A 180 -12.66 -4.44 6.45
N VAL A 181 -11.58 -4.86 5.81
CA VAL A 181 -11.57 -6.01 4.88
C VAL A 181 -11.92 -7.31 5.62
N GLU A 182 -11.32 -7.53 6.79
CA GLU A 182 -11.62 -8.69 7.62
C GLU A 182 -13.07 -8.69 8.11
N GLU A 183 -13.57 -7.53 8.56
CA GLU A 183 -14.96 -7.38 8.98
C GLU A 183 -15.93 -7.63 7.82
N ILE A 184 -15.67 -7.10 6.61
CA ILE A 184 -16.46 -7.36 5.40
C ILE A 184 -16.49 -8.86 5.08
N SER A 185 -15.34 -9.53 5.13
CA SER A 185 -15.27 -10.97 4.86
C SER A 185 -16.14 -11.77 5.85
N LYS A 186 -16.11 -11.45 7.13
CA LYS A 186 -16.98 -12.07 8.14
C LYS A 186 -18.46 -11.79 7.90
N MET A 187 -18.80 -10.53 7.64
CA MET A 187 -20.20 -10.12 7.40
C MET A 187 -20.78 -10.71 6.11
N SER A 188 -19.94 -11.05 5.13
CA SER A 188 -20.40 -11.63 3.86
C SER A 188 -21.13 -12.97 4.06
N TYR A 189 -20.70 -13.78 5.05
CA TYR A 189 -21.39 -15.05 5.37
C TYR A 189 -22.81 -14.82 5.89
N ASP A 190 -22.98 -13.83 6.77
CA ASP A 190 -24.31 -13.51 7.32
C ASP A 190 -25.22 -12.90 6.25
N ILE A 191 -24.67 -12.06 5.37
CA ILE A 191 -25.43 -11.48 4.24
C ILE A 191 -25.90 -12.58 3.29
N VAL A 192 -25.02 -13.51 2.93
CA VAL A 192 -25.37 -14.62 2.03
C VAL A 192 -26.41 -15.57 2.65
N LYS A 193 -26.30 -15.88 3.95
CA LYS A 193 -27.29 -16.72 4.65
C LYS A 193 -28.62 -16.02 4.85
N GLY A 194 -28.62 -14.69 4.97
CA GLY A 194 -29.82 -13.90 5.28
C GLY A 194 -30.64 -13.43 4.08
N ASP A 195 -30.11 -13.52 2.85
CA ASP A 195 -30.79 -13.03 1.64
C ASP A 195 -30.90 -14.13 0.58
N SER A 196 -32.15 -14.47 0.22
CA SER A 196 -32.47 -15.50 -0.78
C SER A 196 -31.87 -15.24 -2.15
N LYS A 197 -31.53 -13.98 -2.49
CA LYS A 197 -30.84 -13.59 -3.72
C LYS A 197 -29.49 -14.33 -3.85
N TYR A 198 -28.80 -14.57 -2.73
CA TYR A 198 -27.48 -15.20 -2.69
C TYR A 198 -27.51 -16.68 -2.33
N SER A 199 -28.72 -17.31 -2.31
CA SER A 199 -28.91 -18.71 -1.89
C SER A 199 -28.00 -19.71 -2.61
N LYS A 200 -27.62 -19.42 -3.86
CA LYS A 200 -26.69 -20.24 -4.66
C LYS A 200 -25.26 -20.38 -4.05
N TYR A 201 -24.91 -19.53 -3.09
CA TYR A 201 -23.60 -19.55 -2.42
C TYR A 201 -23.64 -20.16 -1.03
N VAL A 202 -24.81 -20.46 -0.46
CA VAL A 202 -24.95 -20.93 0.92
C VAL A 202 -24.15 -22.21 1.17
N ASP A 203 -24.25 -23.18 0.25
CA ASP A 203 -23.55 -24.46 0.36
C ASP A 203 -22.02 -24.33 0.32
N LEU A 204 -21.49 -23.24 -0.27
CA LEU A 204 -20.05 -22.97 -0.31
C LEU A 204 -19.50 -22.61 1.07
N ILE A 205 -20.32 -22.01 1.95
CA ILE A 205 -19.90 -21.58 3.29
C ILE A 205 -19.53 -22.78 4.15
N ASP A 206 -20.21 -23.91 3.98
CA ASP A 206 -19.99 -25.15 4.75
C ASP A 206 -18.84 -25.99 4.17
N ASN A 207 -18.27 -25.60 3.02
CA ASN A 207 -17.09 -26.24 2.44
C ASN A 207 -15.81 -25.60 3.00
N PHE A 208 -15.34 -26.16 4.13
CA PHE A 208 -14.17 -25.64 4.85
C PHE A 208 -12.92 -25.52 3.96
N ASP A 209 -12.60 -26.54 3.18
CA ASP A 209 -11.39 -26.54 2.33
C ASP A 209 -11.44 -25.45 1.25
N TYR A 210 -12.65 -25.20 0.71
CA TYR A 210 -12.87 -24.16 -0.28
C TYR A 210 -12.69 -22.74 0.34
N ILE A 211 -13.33 -22.50 1.47
CA ILE A 211 -13.23 -21.23 2.21
C ILE A 211 -11.79 -20.96 2.64
N GLU A 212 -11.09 -21.98 3.18
CA GLU A 212 -9.71 -21.83 3.64
C GLU A 212 -8.75 -21.43 2.50
N LYS A 213 -8.90 -22.01 1.32
CA LYS A 213 -8.11 -21.60 0.14
C LYS A 213 -8.33 -20.13 -0.21
N HIS A 214 -9.56 -19.61 -0.07
CA HIS A 214 -9.87 -18.21 -0.32
C HIS A 214 -9.35 -17.30 0.80
N ASN A 215 -9.35 -17.73 2.06
CA ASN A 215 -8.72 -17.02 3.17
C ASN A 215 -7.21 -16.88 2.95
N VAL A 216 -6.53 -17.97 2.57
CA VAL A 216 -5.10 -17.95 2.22
C VAL A 216 -4.82 -17.00 1.04
N LEU A 217 -5.74 -16.93 0.06
CA LEU A 217 -5.62 -15.98 -1.04
C LEU A 217 -5.81 -14.53 -0.55
N ARG A 218 -6.80 -14.29 0.33
CA ARG A 218 -7.03 -12.97 0.94
C ARG A 218 -5.79 -12.48 1.68
N ASP A 219 -5.17 -13.33 2.48
CA ASP A 219 -3.98 -13.00 3.27
C ASP A 219 -2.74 -12.68 2.41
N LYS A 220 -2.77 -13.01 1.11
CA LYS A 220 -1.77 -12.55 0.13
C LYS A 220 -2.04 -11.15 -0.41
N TYR A 221 -3.31 -10.72 -0.43
CA TYR A 221 -3.69 -9.35 -0.83
C TYR A 221 -3.64 -8.39 0.34
N PHE A 222 -4.03 -8.85 1.53
CA PHE A 222 -4.15 -8.10 2.77
C PHE A 222 -3.39 -8.86 3.85
N LEU A 223 -2.14 -8.49 4.08
CA LEU A 223 -1.33 -9.14 5.12
C LEU A 223 -1.92 -8.87 6.51
N PRO A 224 -1.75 -9.81 7.46
CA PRO A 224 -2.21 -9.63 8.82
C PRO A 224 -1.71 -8.32 9.44
N ILE A 225 -2.60 -7.60 10.11
CA ILE A 225 -2.27 -6.35 10.80
C ILE A 225 -1.21 -6.62 11.86
N ARG A 226 -0.12 -5.86 11.81
CA ARG A 226 0.97 -5.95 12.78
C ARG A 226 0.97 -4.71 13.68
N PRO A 227 1.35 -4.86 14.95
CA PRO A 227 1.41 -3.73 15.86
C PRO A 227 2.62 -2.84 15.56
N ILE A 228 2.54 -1.58 15.99
CA ILE A 228 3.56 -0.55 15.74
C ILE A 228 4.94 -0.95 16.28
N ASN A 229 5.01 -1.64 17.41
CA ASN A 229 6.27 -2.11 17.99
C ASN A 229 6.97 -3.15 17.11
N PHE A 230 6.24 -3.97 16.34
CA PHE A 230 6.84 -4.87 15.36
C PHE A 230 7.73 -4.11 14.37
N TYR A 231 7.28 -2.97 13.90
CA TYR A 231 8.03 -2.14 12.93
C TYR A 231 9.17 -1.37 13.61
N THR A 232 8.91 -0.77 14.78
CA THR A 232 9.94 0.01 15.50
C THR A 232 11.08 -0.87 15.99
N ASP A 233 10.79 -2.09 16.45
CA ASP A 233 11.82 -3.04 16.92
C ASP A 233 12.70 -3.50 15.75
N GLU A 234 12.10 -3.82 14.59
CA GLU A 234 12.87 -4.18 13.39
C GLU A 234 13.71 -3.01 12.85
N LEU A 235 13.20 -1.78 12.92
CA LEU A 235 13.96 -0.59 12.55
C LEU A 235 15.16 -0.38 13.47
N ILE A 236 14.99 -0.49 14.80
CA ILE A 236 16.08 -0.37 15.79
C ILE A 236 17.13 -1.47 15.57
N LYS A 237 16.69 -2.72 15.41
CA LYS A 237 17.56 -3.87 15.15
C LYS A 237 18.44 -3.66 13.91
N ASN A 238 17.93 -2.97 12.89
CA ASN A 238 18.62 -2.70 11.64
C ASN A 238 19.31 -1.32 11.60
N GLY A 239 19.68 -0.75 12.75
CA GLY A 239 20.55 0.42 12.84
C GLY A 239 19.84 1.76 12.61
N PHE A 240 18.54 1.82 12.93
CA PHE A 240 17.80 3.09 12.93
C PHE A 240 17.49 3.55 14.36
N LYS A 241 17.61 4.86 14.57
CA LYS A 241 17.08 5.53 15.76
C LYS A 241 15.68 6.03 15.44
N ILE A 242 14.69 5.67 16.26
CA ILE A 242 13.35 6.24 16.17
C ILE A 242 13.38 7.70 16.66
N VAL A 243 13.03 8.62 15.79
CA VAL A 243 12.96 10.06 16.09
C VAL A 243 11.58 10.45 16.59
N GLU A 244 10.54 9.93 15.94
CA GLU A 244 9.14 10.21 16.28
C GLU A 244 8.27 9.06 15.82
N VAL A 245 7.25 8.74 16.63
CA VAL A 245 6.09 7.93 16.25
C VAL A 245 4.85 8.79 16.47
N LYS A 246 4.02 8.93 15.46
CA LYS A 246 2.82 9.75 15.52
C LYS A 246 1.62 9.01 14.92
N THR A 247 0.47 9.17 15.56
CA THR A 247 -0.81 8.69 15.08
C THR A 247 -1.68 9.87 14.70
N ILE A 248 -2.32 9.83 13.53
CA ILE A 248 -3.22 10.87 13.03
C ILE A 248 -4.49 10.22 12.52
N ASP A 249 -5.63 10.71 12.99
CA ASP A 249 -6.93 10.35 12.44
C ASP A 249 -7.22 11.20 11.21
N VAL A 250 -7.58 10.53 10.14
CA VAL A 250 -7.88 11.12 8.84
C VAL A 250 -9.37 10.93 8.54
N ASP A 251 -10.01 11.96 8.04
CA ASP A 251 -11.39 11.84 7.56
C ASP A 251 -11.45 10.96 6.33
N ALA A 252 -12.41 10.03 6.32
CA ALA A 252 -12.65 9.11 5.23
C ALA A 252 -14.15 9.00 4.97
N LYS A 253 -14.51 8.66 3.73
CA LYS A 253 -15.90 8.42 3.32
C LYS A 253 -16.09 6.98 2.90
N VAL A 254 -17.22 6.42 3.31
CA VAL A 254 -17.56 5.01 3.04
C VAL A 254 -17.70 4.75 1.53
N ASP A 255 -18.28 5.68 0.78
CA ASP A 255 -18.41 5.58 -0.68
C ASP A 255 -17.05 5.63 -1.41
N GLU A 256 -16.13 6.52 -0.98
CA GLU A 256 -14.76 6.56 -1.49
C GLU A 256 -13.98 5.27 -1.13
N TRP A 257 -14.21 4.76 0.09
CA TRP A 257 -13.63 3.51 0.56
C TRP A 257 -14.15 2.31 -0.23
N PHE A 258 -15.45 2.29 -0.51
CA PHE A 258 -16.08 1.31 -1.38
C PHE A 258 -15.47 1.35 -2.79
N ASP A 259 -15.23 2.54 -3.35
CA ASP A 259 -14.61 2.69 -4.67
C ASP A 259 -13.22 2.07 -4.75
N PHE A 260 -12.45 2.12 -3.65
CA PHE A 260 -11.18 1.43 -3.52
C PHE A 260 -11.38 -0.09 -3.38
N LEU A 261 -12.22 -0.53 -2.45
CA LEU A 261 -12.39 -1.95 -2.13
C LEU A 261 -13.01 -2.77 -3.27
N LYS A 262 -13.92 -2.20 -4.05
CA LYS A 262 -14.53 -2.91 -5.19
C LYS A 262 -13.52 -3.36 -6.23
N VAL A 263 -12.35 -2.70 -6.32
CA VAL A 263 -11.25 -3.11 -7.21
C VAL A 263 -10.57 -4.39 -6.71
N TYR A 264 -10.60 -4.62 -5.40
CA TYR A 264 -9.98 -5.76 -4.73
C TYR A 264 -10.98 -6.85 -4.32
N HIS A 265 -12.19 -6.85 -4.90
CA HIS A 265 -13.29 -7.76 -4.55
C HIS A 265 -12.89 -9.24 -4.51
N GLU A 266 -11.99 -9.68 -5.43
CA GLU A 266 -11.47 -11.05 -5.46
C GLU A 266 -10.66 -11.38 -4.19
N GLY A 267 -9.82 -10.45 -3.74
CA GLY A 267 -9.02 -10.60 -2.52
C GLY A 267 -9.87 -10.55 -1.25
N ILE A 268 -11.01 -9.88 -1.24
CA ILE A 268 -11.86 -9.70 -0.05
C ILE A 268 -12.79 -10.88 0.16
N ILE A 269 -13.62 -11.18 -0.83
CA ILE A 269 -14.66 -12.22 -0.79
C ILE A 269 -14.69 -13.08 -2.05
N GLY A 270 -13.52 -13.43 -2.56
CA GLY A 270 -13.37 -14.24 -3.78
C GLY A 270 -13.99 -15.64 -3.72
N TRP A 271 -14.40 -16.11 -2.52
CA TRP A 271 -15.12 -17.36 -2.34
C TRP A 271 -16.51 -17.33 -3.00
N ILE A 272 -17.11 -16.16 -3.19
CA ILE A 272 -18.34 -15.98 -3.96
C ILE A 272 -18.00 -16.11 -5.45
N GLY A 273 -18.49 -17.15 -6.10
CA GLY A 273 -18.25 -17.45 -7.51
C GLY A 273 -16.84 -17.98 -7.83
N GLY A 274 -15.94 -18.06 -6.84
CA GLY A 274 -14.58 -18.61 -7.02
C GLY A 274 -13.59 -17.62 -7.64
N SER A 275 -12.32 -17.95 -7.55
CA SER A 275 -11.21 -17.20 -8.13
C SER A 275 -10.46 -18.07 -9.12
N LYS A 276 -10.09 -17.54 -10.29
CA LYS A 276 -9.27 -18.26 -11.27
C LYS A 276 -8.00 -18.84 -10.66
N LYS A 277 -7.42 -18.15 -9.68
CA LYS A 277 -6.21 -18.62 -8.97
C LYS A 277 -6.43 -19.89 -8.16
N ILE A 278 -7.69 -20.16 -7.76
CA ILE A 278 -8.06 -21.32 -6.93
C ILE A 278 -8.81 -22.37 -7.74
N THR A 279 -9.79 -21.93 -8.55
CA THR A 279 -10.70 -22.84 -9.29
C THR A 279 -10.23 -23.11 -10.71
N GLY A 280 -9.29 -22.31 -11.24
CA GLY A 280 -8.86 -22.35 -12.65
C GLY A 280 -9.85 -21.69 -13.62
N VAL A 281 -11.02 -21.23 -13.14
CA VAL A 281 -12.10 -20.65 -13.94
C VAL A 281 -12.33 -19.20 -13.51
N GLU A 282 -12.51 -18.28 -14.46
CA GLU A 282 -12.92 -16.91 -14.17
C GLU A 282 -14.37 -16.90 -13.66
N PRO A 283 -14.67 -16.10 -12.61
CA PRO A 283 -16.05 -15.88 -12.21
C PRO A 283 -16.85 -15.19 -13.32
N SER A 284 -18.14 -15.47 -13.38
CA SER A 284 -19.05 -14.76 -14.28
C SER A 284 -19.22 -13.30 -13.87
N GLU A 285 -19.72 -12.47 -14.78
CA GLU A 285 -20.02 -11.06 -14.49
C GLU A 285 -21.05 -10.92 -13.36
N ASP A 286 -22.06 -11.79 -13.30
CA ASP A 286 -23.05 -11.80 -12.22
C ASP A 286 -22.43 -12.10 -10.86
N GLU A 287 -21.48 -13.04 -10.80
CA GLU A 287 -20.76 -13.36 -9.55
C GLU A 287 -19.85 -12.22 -9.10
N VAL A 288 -19.21 -11.53 -10.03
CA VAL A 288 -18.44 -10.32 -9.73
C VAL A 288 -19.35 -9.21 -9.20
N ASN A 289 -20.52 -9.01 -9.82
CA ASN A 289 -21.51 -8.03 -9.38
C ASN A 289 -22.06 -8.37 -7.98
N ASP A 290 -22.34 -9.65 -7.71
CA ASP A 290 -22.77 -10.11 -6.38
C ASP A 290 -21.71 -9.78 -5.31
N ARG A 291 -20.41 -9.99 -5.59
CA ARG A 291 -19.33 -9.60 -4.67
C ARG A 291 -19.35 -8.11 -4.37
N VAL A 292 -19.39 -7.29 -5.41
CA VAL A 292 -19.36 -5.82 -5.27
C VAL A 292 -20.56 -5.35 -4.45
N GLU A 293 -21.74 -5.91 -4.68
CA GLU A 293 -22.95 -5.58 -3.93
C GLU A 293 -22.84 -6.02 -2.46
N ILE A 294 -22.35 -7.23 -2.18
CA ILE A 294 -22.16 -7.73 -0.82
C ILE A 294 -21.14 -6.87 -0.05
N ILE A 295 -20.02 -6.45 -0.68
CA ILE A 295 -19.07 -5.51 -0.08
C ILE A 295 -19.78 -4.20 0.31
N LYS A 296 -20.63 -3.67 -0.58
CA LYS A 296 -21.39 -2.44 -0.32
C LYS A 296 -22.36 -2.61 0.84
N LEU A 297 -23.09 -3.73 0.88
CA LEU A 297 -24.01 -4.04 1.98
C LEU A 297 -23.28 -4.20 3.32
N ALA A 298 -22.12 -4.84 3.32
CA ALA A 298 -21.31 -5.01 4.52
C ALA A 298 -20.83 -3.64 5.04
N LEU A 299 -20.29 -2.78 4.18
CA LEU A 299 -19.89 -1.41 4.56
C LEU A 299 -21.07 -0.60 5.11
N THR A 300 -22.23 -0.66 4.44
CA THR A 300 -23.44 0.04 4.89
C THR A 300 -23.85 -0.38 6.30
N LYS A 301 -23.77 -1.68 6.60
CA LYS A 301 -24.06 -2.22 7.94
C LYS A 301 -22.98 -1.84 8.95
N MET A 302 -21.68 -1.96 8.59
CA MET A 302 -20.54 -1.66 9.44
C MET A 302 -20.56 -0.22 9.94
N PHE A 303 -20.91 0.71 9.08
CA PHE A 303 -20.94 2.15 9.37
C PHE A 303 -22.36 2.69 9.71
N ASN A 304 -23.33 1.82 9.98
CA ASN A 304 -24.69 2.20 10.37
C ASN A 304 -25.34 3.23 9.40
N ASN A 305 -25.15 3.06 8.10
CA ASN A 305 -25.57 3.99 7.04
C ASN A 305 -24.94 5.40 7.11
N GLN A 306 -23.88 5.59 7.91
CA GLN A 306 -23.11 6.84 7.89
C GLN A 306 -22.10 6.79 6.75
N ASN A 307 -21.86 7.93 6.11
CA ASN A 307 -20.88 8.01 5.03
C ASN A 307 -19.49 8.47 5.53
N ASP A 308 -19.42 9.14 6.66
CA ASP A 308 -18.17 9.67 7.21
C ASP A 308 -17.65 8.78 8.34
N PHE A 309 -16.34 8.51 8.33
CA PHE A 309 -15.67 7.80 9.42
C PHE A 309 -14.24 8.31 9.61
N LYS A 310 -13.61 7.95 10.73
CA LYS A 310 -12.20 8.22 10.99
C LYS A 310 -11.37 6.99 10.68
N ALA A 311 -10.33 7.17 9.87
CA ALA A 311 -9.32 6.16 9.61
C ALA A 311 -8.00 6.57 10.26
N CYS A 312 -7.31 5.60 10.86
CA CYS A 312 -6.08 5.85 11.59
C CYS A 312 -4.86 5.67 10.68
N TRP A 313 -3.95 6.63 10.70
CA TRP A 313 -2.62 6.52 10.08
C TRP A 313 -1.52 6.66 11.12
N ASN A 314 -0.57 5.74 11.08
CA ASN A 314 0.64 5.79 11.88
C ASN A 314 1.83 6.24 11.04
N TYR A 315 2.65 7.10 11.64
CA TYR A 315 3.86 7.68 11.05
C TYR A 315 5.05 7.31 11.90
N ILE A 316 6.11 6.83 11.28
CA ILE A 316 7.37 6.48 11.94
C ILE A 316 8.48 7.27 11.25
N ILE A 317 9.16 8.10 12.00
CA ILE A 317 10.29 8.91 11.54
C ILE A 317 11.55 8.36 12.16
N CYS A 318 12.53 8.00 11.34
CA CYS A 318 13.79 7.41 11.78
C CYS A 318 14.99 8.15 11.22
N GLU A 319 16.13 7.89 11.85
CA GLU A 319 17.46 8.35 11.43
C GLU A 319 18.43 7.17 11.43
N LYS A 320 19.20 6.99 10.35
CA LYS A 320 20.31 6.02 10.33
C LYS A 320 21.40 6.43 11.31
N ILE A 321 21.86 5.48 12.15
CA ILE A 321 22.90 5.70 13.17
C ILE A 321 24.31 5.60 12.55
#